data_55b79cc8bd8c6ab819a8501f88c162af
#
_entry.id   55b79cc8bd8c6ab819a8501f88c162af
#
_cell.length_a   1.000
_cell.length_b   1.000
_cell.length_c   1.000
_cell.angle_alpha   90.00
_cell.angle_beta   90.00
_cell.angle_gamma   90.00
#
_symmetry.space_group_name_H-M   'P 1'
#
loop_
_entity.id
_entity.type
_entity.pdbx_description
1 polymer ?
#
loop_
_entity_poly.entity_id
_entity_poly.type
_entity_poly.pdbx_seq_one_letter_code
_entity_poly.pdbx_strand_id
1 'polypeptide(L)'
;MQYGLLIGSGFWRSSTSVRDWPLLMCCLSLPIFPLAAFLVEKLAQKNYMTEYVVVTLHIIITTASILYPVLVILRCDAAFLSGVTLMMFACIVWMKLVSYAHTNYDMRQLARSADEGENSEINYSYDVNIKSLAYFMVAPTLCYQLSYPRSASIRKGWLARQLIKLVIFTGLMGFIIEQYINPIVRSSQHPLKGDLLYGIERVLKLSVPNLYVWLCMFYCLFHIWLNILAEILRFGDREFYKDWWNAKTIDEYWRLWNMPVHKWMVRHIYFPCLRNGLPKGVAVLISFFISAVFHELCIAVPCRLFKFWAFLGIMFQIPLAILTNFLQNKFKSSNLGNMTFWCFFCIVGQPMCVLLYYHDVMNRNGGSS
;
A
#
# COMPACT_ATOMS: atom_id res chain seq x y z
N MET A 1 -4.17 -21.60 31.70
CA MET A 1 -4.24 -20.19 31.30
C MET A 1 -3.03 -19.47 31.83
N GLN A 2 -2.03 -19.22 31.00
CA GLN A 2 -0.88 -18.38 31.38
C GLN A 2 -1.20 -16.97 30.91
N TYR A 3 -1.68 -16.14 31.80
CA TYR A 3 -1.78 -14.69 31.58
C TYR A 3 -0.41 -14.06 31.80
N GLY A 4 0.44 -14.12 30.78
CA GLY A 4 1.67 -13.31 30.77
C GLY A 4 1.29 -11.84 30.52
N LEU A 5 1.71 -10.95 31.40
CA LEU A 5 1.59 -9.51 31.23
C LEU A 5 2.23 -9.09 29.90
N LEU A 6 1.58 -8.16 29.18
CA LEU A 6 2.01 -7.59 27.89
C LEU A 6 3.48 -7.12 27.83
N ILE A 7 4.10 -6.86 28.97
CA ILE A 7 5.50 -6.40 29.13
C ILE A 7 6.53 -7.53 28.93
N GLY A 8 6.11 -8.80 28.98
CA GLY A 8 7.00 -9.97 28.80
C GLY A 8 6.92 -10.59 27.41
N SER A 9 6.08 -10.11 26.51
CA SER A 9 5.87 -10.68 25.19
C SER A 9 7.07 -10.44 24.27
N GLY A 10 7.42 -11.43 23.48
CA GLY A 10 8.50 -11.38 22.49
C GLY A 10 8.35 -10.27 21.43
N PHE A 11 7.17 -9.64 21.34
CA PHE A 11 6.89 -8.52 20.44
C PHE A 11 7.86 -7.34 20.63
N TRP A 12 8.10 -6.91 21.88
CA TRP A 12 9.05 -5.82 22.18
C TRP A 12 10.52 -6.27 22.11
N ARG A 13 10.81 -7.54 22.39
CA ARG A 13 12.16 -8.09 22.30
C ARG A 13 12.61 -8.32 20.84
N SER A 14 11.68 -8.55 19.93
CA SER A 14 11.96 -8.75 18.49
C SER A 14 12.34 -7.46 17.76
N SER A 15 11.93 -6.29 18.27
CA SER A 15 12.09 -5.02 17.55
C SER A 15 13.46 -4.33 17.72
N THR A 16 14.34 -4.84 18.60
CA THR A 16 15.64 -4.19 18.90
C THR A 16 16.84 -5.08 18.57
N SER A 17 16.67 -6.07 17.70
CA SER A 17 17.76 -6.97 17.31
C SER A 17 18.72 -6.25 16.36
N VAL A 18 20.01 -6.39 16.60
CA VAL A 18 21.12 -5.96 15.70
C VAL A 18 20.95 -6.53 14.28
N ARG A 19 20.17 -7.62 14.12
CA ARG A 19 19.83 -8.26 12.83
C ARG A 19 19.04 -7.35 11.91
N ASP A 20 18.25 -6.39 12.43
CA ASP A 20 17.41 -5.48 11.62
C ASP A 20 18.13 -4.21 11.18
N TRP A 21 19.38 -4.00 11.63
CA TRP A 21 20.19 -2.84 11.29
C TRP A 21 20.36 -2.63 9.76
N PRO A 22 20.61 -3.66 8.93
CA PRO A 22 20.71 -3.48 7.48
C PRO A 22 19.42 -2.97 6.84
N LEU A 23 18.24 -3.39 7.35
CA LEU A 23 16.94 -2.91 6.86
C LEU A 23 16.73 -1.45 7.22
N LEU A 24 17.13 -1.03 8.41
CA LEU A 24 17.06 0.37 8.82
C LEU A 24 17.96 1.24 7.92
N MET A 25 19.21 0.79 7.66
CA MET A 25 20.11 1.51 6.75
C MET A 25 19.56 1.58 5.33
N CYS A 26 18.96 0.49 4.85
CA CYS A 26 18.27 0.49 3.56
C CYS A 26 17.12 1.51 3.53
N CYS A 27 16.29 1.55 4.58
CA CYS A 27 15.19 2.50 4.70
C CYS A 27 15.69 3.96 4.69
N LEU A 28 16.76 4.26 5.44
CA LEU A 28 17.37 5.58 5.51
C LEU A 28 18.05 5.99 4.18
N SER A 29 18.44 5.04 3.34
CA SER A 29 19.03 5.30 2.03
C SER A 29 18.00 5.49 0.90
N LEU A 30 16.73 5.13 1.09
CA LEU A 30 15.67 5.30 0.08
C LEU A 30 15.55 6.73 -0.48
N PRO A 31 15.77 7.82 0.28
CA PRO A 31 15.76 9.19 -0.24
C PRO A 31 16.77 9.48 -1.36
N ILE A 32 17.76 8.62 -1.58
CA ILE A 32 18.72 8.74 -2.68
C ILE A 32 17.99 8.67 -4.04
N PHE A 33 16.96 7.83 -4.17
CA PHE A 33 16.21 7.68 -5.43
C PHE A 33 15.43 8.94 -5.83
N PRO A 34 14.65 9.59 -4.95
CA PRO A 34 14.04 10.90 -5.24
C PRO A 34 15.07 11.99 -5.58
N LEU A 35 16.22 12.01 -4.91
CA LEU A 35 17.29 12.96 -5.23
C LEU A 35 17.87 12.71 -6.62
N ALA A 36 18.10 11.45 -7.00
CA ALA A 36 18.54 11.08 -8.35
C ALA A 36 17.48 11.51 -9.40
N ALA A 37 16.20 11.23 -9.16
CA ALA A 37 15.11 11.66 -10.03
C ALA A 37 15.05 13.19 -10.17
N PHE A 38 15.26 13.93 -9.08
CA PHE A 38 15.35 15.39 -9.11
C PHE A 38 16.51 15.88 -9.98
N LEU A 39 17.69 15.27 -9.86
CA LEU A 39 18.86 15.65 -10.68
C LEU A 39 18.60 15.42 -12.16
N VAL A 40 17.98 14.29 -12.53
CA VAL A 40 17.58 13.99 -13.90
C VAL A 40 16.66 15.08 -14.46
N GLU A 41 15.61 15.45 -13.71
CA GLU A 41 14.67 16.50 -14.11
C GLU A 41 15.33 17.90 -14.18
N LYS A 42 16.27 18.20 -13.27
CA LYS A 42 17.02 19.46 -13.31
C LYS A 42 17.95 19.57 -14.51
N LEU A 43 18.55 18.46 -14.93
CA LEU A 43 19.36 18.39 -16.17
C LEU A 43 18.48 18.46 -17.42
N ALA A 44 17.32 17.81 -17.39
CA ALA A 44 16.32 17.90 -18.47
C ALA A 44 15.81 19.32 -18.65
N GLN A 45 15.52 20.05 -17.55
CA GLN A 45 15.12 21.45 -17.57
C GLN A 45 16.16 22.36 -18.26
N LYS A 46 17.45 22.03 -18.12
CA LYS A 46 18.56 22.75 -18.75
C LYS A 46 18.84 22.31 -20.21
N ASN A 47 18.02 21.44 -20.78
CA ASN A 47 18.19 20.86 -22.12
C ASN A 47 19.50 20.08 -22.33
N TYR A 48 20.10 19.55 -21.26
CA TYR A 48 21.31 18.73 -21.38
C TYR A 48 21.05 17.28 -21.79
N MET A 49 19.76 16.85 -21.77
CA MET A 49 19.37 15.47 -22.04
C MET A 49 18.23 15.41 -23.04
N THR A 50 18.26 14.40 -23.92
CA THR A 50 17.12 14.07 -24.78
C THR A 50 16.00 13.41 -23.97
N GLU A 51 14.77 13.52 -24.43
CA GLU A 51 13.59 12.95 -23.74
C GLU A 51 13.72 11.44 -23.51
N TYR A 52 14.25 10.71 -24.50
CA TYR A 52 14.49 9.25 -24.38
C TYR A 52 15.45 8.91 -23.22
N VAL A 53 16.51 9.69 -23.04
CA VAL A 53 17.47 9.50 -21.93
C VAL A 53 16.81 9.78 -20.60
N VAL A 54 16.02 10.84 -20.49
CA VAL A 54 15.28 11.18 -19.26
C VAL A 54 14.33 10.06 -18.88
N VAL A 55 13.50 9.57 -19.79
CA VAL A 55 12.57 8.47 -19.55
C VAL A 55 13.31 7.19 -19.13
N THR A 56 14.39 6.84 -19.85
CA THR A 56 15.20 5.66 -19.52
C THR A 56 15.79 5.73 -18.11
N LEU A 57 16.34 6.89 -17.72
CA LEU A 57 16.88 7.09 -16.38
C LEU A 57 15.80 6.99 -15.30
N HIS A 58 14.60 7.52 -15.54
CA HIS A 58 13.48 7.35 -14.61
C HIS A 58 13.05 5.88 -14.45
N ILE A 59 13.04 5.10 -15.55
CA ILE A 59 12.76 3.67 -15.49
C ILE A 59 13.83 2.95 -14.65
N ILE A 60 15.10 3.26 -14.84
CA ILE A 60 16.21 2.67 -14.07
C ILE A 60 16.06 3.03 -12.57
N ILE A 61 15.86 4.31 -12.25
CA ILE A 61 15.73 4.79 -10.87
C ILE A 61 14.51 4.15 -10.17
N THR A 62 13.36 4.11 -10.83
CA THR A 62 12.14 3.51 -10.26
C THR A 62 12.29 2.00 -10.07
N THR A 63 12.87 1.29 -11.04
CA THR A 63 13.15 -0.15 -10.91
C THR A 63 14.13 -0.42 -9.77
N ALA A 64 15.22 0.34 -9.68
CA ALA A 64 16.21 0.20 -8.61
C ALA A 64 15.61 0.49 -7.22
N SER A 65 14.67 1.43 -7.10
CA SER A 65 14.02 1.77 -5.83
C SER A 65 13.19 0.63 -5.22
N ILE A 66 12.75 -0.34 -6.03
CA ILE A 66 12.08 -1.57 -5.58
C ILE A 66 13.08 -2.72 -5.43
N LEU A 67 13.96 -2.93 -6.41
CA LEU A 67 14.88 -4.08 -6.39
C LEU A 67 15.89 -4.01 -5.24
N TYR A 68 16.36 -2.82 -4.88
CA TYR A 68 17.33 -2.65 -3.81
C TYR A 68 16.78 -3.14 -2.44
N PRO A 69 15.62 -2.69 -1.94
CA PRO A 69 15.02 -3.22 -0.72
C PRO A 69 14.72 -4.73 -0.80
N VAL A 70 14.24 -5.23 -1.94
CA VAL A 70 14.01 -6.67 -2.15
C VAL A 70 15.29 -7.45 -1.93
N LEU A 71 16.40 -7.05 -2.54
CA LEU A 71 17.69 -7.73 -2.41
C LEU A 71 18.20 -7.69 -0.96
N VAL A 72 18.06 -6.55 -0.27
CA VAL A 72 18.47 -6.40 1.13
C VAL A 72 17.66 -7.35 2.03
N ILE A 73 16.32 -7.39 1.89
CA ILE A 73 15.46 -8.27 2.69
C ILE A 73 15.80 -9.75 2.43
N LEU A 74 16.03 -10.14 1.17
CA LEU A 74 16.34 -11.53 0.83
C LEU A 74 17.71 -11.97 1.33
N ARG A 75 18.68 -11.06 1.46
CA ARG A 75 20.04 -11.37 1.97
C ARG A 75 20.16 -11.30 3.48
N CYS A 76 19.35 -10.47 4.14
CA CYS A 76 19.41 -10.26 5.58
C CYS A 76 18.37 -11.10 6.29
N ASP A 77 18.76 -11.85 7.31
CA ASP A 77 17.83 -12.63 8.15
C ASP A 77 17.16 -11.73 9.20
N ALA A 78 16.24 -10.88 8.72
CA ALA A 78 15.55 -9.87 9.50
C ALA A 78 14.16 -10.35 9.96
N ALA A 79 13.58 -9.65 10.95
CA ALA A 79 12.22 -9.90 11.41
C ALA A 79 11.20 -9.61 10.30
N PHE A 80 10.16 -10.44 10.23
CA PHE A 80 9.08 -10.31 9.23
C PHE A 80 8.48 -8.89 9.19
N LEU A 81 8.16 -8.33 10.36
CA LEU A 81 7.53 -7.00 10.46
C LEU A 81 8.45 -5.88 9.93
N SER A 82 9.76 -5.96 10.21
CA SER A 82 10.76 -5.02 9.68
C SER A 82 10.83 -5.10 8.15
N GLY A 83 10.80 -6.33 7.61
CA GLY A 83 10.77 -6.56 6.16
C GLY A 83 9.51 -6.01 5.49
N VAL A 84 8.33 -6.26 6.06
CA VAL A 84 7.05 -5.70 5.55
C VAL A 84 7.08 -4.18 5.58
N THR A 85 7.56 -3.59 6.67
CA THR A 85 7.64 -2.12 6.81
C THR A 85 8.55 -1.52 5.73
N LEU A 86 9.73 -2.10 5.50
CA LEU A 86 10.65 -1.64 4.45
C LEU A 86 10.03 -1.77 3.05
N MET A 87 9.37 -2.90 2.75
CA MET A 87 8.68 -3.08 1.46
C MET A 87 7.54 -2.08 1.25
N MET A 88 6.75 -1.78 2.29
CA MET A 88 5.69 -0.77 2.22
C MET A 88 6.28 0.62 1.91
N PHE A 89 7.37 1.02 2.57
CA PHE A 89 8.06 2.28 2.25
C PHE A 89 8.61 2.29 0.83
N ALA A 90 9.22 1.20 0.37
CA ALA A 90 9.72 1.07 -1.00
C ALA A 90 8.61 1.23 -2.04
N CYS A 91 7.44 0.59 -1.83
CA CYS A 91 6.28 0.72 -2.70
C CYS A 91 5.74 2.16 -2.73
N ILE A 92 5.68 2.84 -1.58
CA ILE A 92 5.27 4.25 -1.50
C ILE A 92 6.26 5.15 -2.27
N VAL A 93 7.57 4.96 -2.07
CA VAL A 93 8.62 5.70 -2.79
C VAL A 93 8.50 5.45 -4.30
N TRP A 94 8.31 4.21 -4.71
CA TRP A 94 8.14 3.86 -6.13
C TRP A 94 6.92 4.57 -6.74
N MET A 95 5.74 4.48 -6.11
CA MET A 95 4.53 5.16 -6.59
C MET A 95 4.73 6.68 -6.69
N LYS A 96 5.40 7.28 -5.73
CA LYS A 96 5.72 8.71 -5.75
C LYS A 96 6.70 9.07 -6.86
N LEU A 97 7.73 8.26 -7.10
CA LEU A 97 8.69 8.45 -8.20
C LEU A 97 8.02 8.35 -9.56
N VAL A 98 7.16 7.37 -9.77
CA VAL A 98 6.38 7.23 -11.01
C VAL A 98 5.49 8.46 -11.22
N SER A 99 4.80 8.92 -10.16
CA SER A 99 3.94 10.11 -10.26
C SER A 99 4.76 11.38 -10.54
N TYR A 100 5.94 11.51 -9.93
CA TYR A 100 6.88 12.61 -10.18
C TYR A 100 7.35 12.63 -11.62
N ALA A 101 7.81 11.48 -12.14
CA ALA A 101 8.28 11.34 -13.52
C ALA A 101 7.18 11.64 -14.55
N HIS A 102 5.98 11.06 -14.39
CA HIS A 102 4.86 11.30 -15.30
C HIS A 102 4.43 12.78 -15.32
N THR A 103 4.29 13.39 -14.13
CA THR A 103 3.85 14.79 -14.08
C THR A 103 4.89 15.74 -14.70
N ASN A 104 6.18 15.51 -14.44
CA ASN A 104 7.24 16.32 -15.06
C ASN A 104 7.31 16.09 -16.58
N TYR A 105 7.10 14.86 -17.04
CA TYR A 105 6.98 14.56 -18.46
C TYR A 105 5.85 15.36 -19.10
N ASP A 106 4.63 15.32 -18.53
CA ASP A 106 3.49 16.09 -19.02
C ASP A 106 3.79 17.59 -19.06
N MET A 107 4.44 18.13 -18.02
CA MET A 107 4.83 19.56 -17.95
C MET A 107 5.86 19.94 -19.01
N ARG A 108 6.85 19.06 -19.28
CA ARG A 108 7.82 19.31 -20.37
C ARG A 108 7.17 19.32 -21.74
N GLN A 109 6.20 18.41 -21.98
CA GLN A 109 5.46 18.40 -23.25
C GLN A 109 4.62 19.66 -23.42
N LEU A 110 3.94 20.10 -22.36
CA LEU A 110 3.17 21.35 -22.39
C LEU A 110 4.06 22.57 -22.63
N ALA A 111 5.23 22.65 -21.99
CA ALA A 111 6.16 23.75 -22.19
C ALA A 111 6.66 23.81 -23.64
N ARG A 112 7.02 22.67 -24.26
CA ARG A 112 7.43 22.59 -25.66
C ARG A 112 6.33 23.02 -26.63
N SER A 113 5.10 22.55 -26.39
CA SER A 113 3.95 22.95 -27.23
C SER A 113 3.61 24.44 -27.10
N ALA A 114 3.89 25.06 -25.96
CA ALA A 114 3.72 26.50 -25.77
C ALA A 114 4.82 27.31 -26.50
N ASP A 115 6.06 26.81 -26.55
CA ASP A 115 7.15 27.45 -27.28
C ASP A 115 6.98 27.39 -28.79
N GLU A 116 6.25 26.38 -29.32
CA GLU A 116 5.93 26.22 -30.76
C GLU A 116 4.70 27.04 -31.21
N GLY A 117 3.88 27.53 -30.27
CA GLY A 117 2.66 28.27 -30.53
C GLY A 117 2.83 29.79 -30.39
N GLU A 118 2.73 30.54 -31.47
CA GLU A 118 2.94 31.98 -31.58
C GLU A 118 2.00 32.91 -30.72
N ASN A 119 1.05 32.33 -29.94
CA ASN A 119 -0.03 33.09 -29.26
C ASN A 119 -0.34 32.63 -27.81
N SER A 120 0.58 32.05 -27.04
CA SER A 120 0.23 31.72 -25.67
C SER A 120 0.71 32.77 -24.66
N GLU A 121 -0.20 33.62 -24.18
CA GLU A 121 0.00 34.50 -22.98
C GLU A 121 0.25 33.73 -21.69
N ILE A 122 0.25 32.38 -21.71
CA ILE A 122 0.44 31.52 -20.52
C ILE A 122 1.88 31.04 -20.54
N ASN A 123 2.73 31.77 -19.83
CA ASN A 123 4.11 31.37 -19.57
C ASN A 123 4.09 30.17 -18.61
N TYR A 124 4.07 28.92 -19.13
CA TYR A 124 4.22 27.71 -18.36
C TYR A 124 5.66 27.59 -17.83
N SER A 125 5.93 28.25 -16.69
CA SER A 125 7.21 28.10 -16.01
C SER A 125 7.35 26.68 -15.45
N TYR A 126 8.00 25.81 -16.22
CA TYR A 126 8.46 24.51 -15.73
C TYR A 126 9.67 24.71 -14.80
N ASP A 127 9.41 24.87 -13.50
CA ASP A 127 10.48 24.99 -12.49
C ASP A 127 10.53 23.76 -11.57
N VAL A 128 11.67 23.08 -11.64
CA VAL A 128 11.96 21.89 -10.81
C VAL A 128 12.58 22.37 -9.50
N ASN A 129 11.82 22.28 -8.40
CA ASN A 129 12.22 22.74 -7.09
C ASN A 129 12.36 21.58 -6.09
N ILE A 130 13.53 21.51 -5.43
CA ILE A 130 13.81 20.50 -4.40
C ILE A 130 12.87 20.59 -3.20
N LYS A 131 12.42 21.78 -2.82
CA LYS A 131 11.48 21.96 -1.70
C LYS A 131 10.12 21.34 -2.00
N SER A 132 9.63 21.47 -3.25
CA SER A 132 8.38 20.86 -3.72
C SER A 132 8.48 19.34 -3.73
N LEU A 133 9.60 18.80 -4.18
CA LEU A 133 9.84 17.35 -4.13
C LEU A 133 9.92 16.85 -2.69
N ALA A 134 10.72 17.48 -1.83
CA ALA A 134 10.86 17.07 -0.43
C ALA A 134 9.50 17.10 0.30
N TYR A 135 8.71 18.15 0.09
CA TYR A 135 7.35 18.23 0.63
C TYR A 135 6.48 17.08 0.11
N PHE A 136 6.49 16.83 -1.20
CA PHE A 136 5.74 15.72 -1.79
C PHE A 136 6.15 14.37 -1.22
N MET A 137 7.45 14.12 -1.04
CA MET A 137 7.93 12.84 -0.52
C MET A 137 7.42 12.52 0.89
N VAL A 138 7.17 13.55 1.71
CA VAL A 138 6.64 13.39 3.07
C VAL A 138 5.12 13.53 3.14
N ALA A 139 4.50 14.29 2.22
CA ALA A 139 3.05 14.53 2.19
C ALA A 139 2.23 13.24 2.05
N PRO A 140 1.05 13.13 2.70
CA PRO A 140 0.20 11.95 2.64
C PRO A 140 -0.60 11.87 1.32
N THR A 141 0.10 11.91 0.21
CA THR A 141 -0.44 11.78 -1.15
C THR A 141 0.54 11.01 -2.03
N LEU A 142 0.04 10.31 -3.04
CA LEU A 142 0.85 9.56 -4.01
C LEU A 142 0.91 10.26 -5.38
N CYS A 143 0.06 11.28 -5.61
CA CYS A 143 0.05 12.03 -6.85
C CYS A 143 0.81 13.34 -6.70
N TYR A 144 1.86 13.53 -7.49
CA TYR A 144 2.62 14.78 -7.53
C TYR A 144 1.79 15.91 -8.15
N GLN A 145 1.84 17.08 -7.51
CA GLN A 145 1.23 18.33 -7.96
C GLN A 145 2.19 19.49 -7.68
N LEU A 146 2.15 20.52 -8.49
CA LEU A 146 2.98 21.72 -8.30
C LEU A 146 2.62 22.49 -7.03
N SER A 147 1.35 22.47 -6.65
CA SER A 147 0.84 23.08 -5.41
C SER A 147 -0.21 22.18 -4.75
N TYR A 148 -0.22 22.21 -3.42
CA TYR A 148 -1.20 21.48 -2.61
C TYR A 148 -1.99 22.46 -1.75
N PRO A 149 -3.29 22.22 -1.53
CA PRO A 149 -4.07 23.02 -0.59
C PRO A 149 -3.46 22.90 0.80
N ARG A 150 -3.40 24.02 1.53
CA ARG A 150 -2.80 24.08 2.86
C ARG A 150 -3.79 24.56 3.92
N SER A 151 -3.77 23.93 5.10
CA SER A 151 -4.51 24.39 6.26
C SER A 151 -3.85 25.63 6.89
N ALA A 152 -4.64 26.49 7.54
CA ALA A 152 -4.16 27.75 8.11
C ALA A 152 -3.15 27.56 9.26
N SER A 153 -3.41 26.61 10.17
CA SER A 153 -2.59 26.38 11.37
C SER A 153 -2.57 24.92 11.80
N ILE A 154 -1.62 24.56 12.65
CA ILE A 154 -1.49 23.22 13.27
C ILE A 154 -2.25 23.22 14.60
N ARG A 155 -3.22 22.31 14.75
CA ARG A 155 -4.05 22.17 15.96
C ARG A 155 -3.36 21.22 16.96
N LYS A 156 -2.47 21.77 17.80
CA LYS A 156 -1.63 20.98 18.72
C LYS A 156 -2.42 20.07 19.68
N GLY A 157 -3.52 20.55 20.27
CA GLY A 157 -4.35 19.74 21.16
C GLY A 157 -5.09 18.59 20.45
N TRP A 158 -5.48 18.81 19.19
CA TRP A 158 -6.04 17.74 18.35
C TRP A 158 -4.96 16.70 18.02
N LEU A 159 -3.76 17.15 17.66
CA LEU A 159 -2.62 16.28 17.34
C LEU A 159 -2.25 15.37 18.53
N ALA A 160 -2.16 15.93 19.75
CA ALA A 160 -1.89 15.15 20.96
C ALA A 160 -2.94 14.06 21.19
N ARG A 161 -4.23 14.38 21.03
CA ARG A 161 -5.31 13.39 21.14
C ARG A 161 -5.19 12.26 20.11
N GLN A 162 -4.80 12.56 18.86
CA GLN A 162 -4.60 11.53 17.85
C GLN A 162 -3.38 10.64 18.15
N LEU A 163 -2.30 11.19 18.67
CA LEU A 163 -1.13 10.39 19.11
C LEU A 163 -1.50 9.40 20.23
N ILE A 164 -2.27 9.86 21.22
CA ILE A 164 -2.77 8.98 22.30
C ILE A 164 -3.65 7.86 21.72
N LYS A 165 -4.58 8.17 20.81
CA LYS A 165 -5.40 7.16 20.14
C LYS A 165 -4.56 6.17 19.37
N LEU A 166 -3.52 6.63 18.65
CA LEU A 166 -2.62 5.76 17.90
C LEU A 166 -1.96 4.71 18.82
N VAL A 167 -1.45 5.15 19.96
CA VAL A 167 -0.83 4.24 20.95
C VAL A 167 -1.84 3.23 21.49
N ILE A 168 -3.06 3.68 21.86
CA ILE A 168 -4.09 2.79 22.39
C ILE A 168 -4.51 1.74 21.36
N PHE A 169 -4.83 2.13 20.14
CA PHE A 169 -5.30 1.19 19.11
C PHE A 169 -4.20 0.26 18.60
N THR A 170 -2.94 0.73 18.54
CA THR A 170 -1.79 -0.14 18.25
C THR A 170 -1.57 -1.17 19.35
N GLY A 171 -1.70 -0.78 20.63
CA GLY A 171 -1.64 -1.69 21.76
C GLY A 171 -2.78 -2.72 21.75
N LEU A 172 -4.01 -2.29 21.45
CA LEU A 172 -5.16 -3.18 21.30
C LEU A 172 -4.95 -4.20 20.17
N MET A 173 -4.43 -3.75 19.03
CA MET A 173 -4.11 -4.62 17.90
C MET A 173 -3.08 -5.68 18.29
N GLY A 174 -1.98 -5.29 18.97
CA GLY A 174 -0.98 -6.21 19.47
C GLY A 174 -1.55 -7.23 20.48
N PHE A 175 -2.43 -6.78 21.38
CA PHE A 175 -3.13 -7.65 22.32
C PHE A 175 -3.98 -8.71 21.60
N ILE A 176 -4.78 -8.31 20.59
CA ILE A 176 -5.61 -9.27 19.85
C ILE A 176 -4.74 -10.29 19.10
N ILE A 177 -3.65 -9.85 18.48
CA ILE A 177 -2.74 -10.75 17.78
C ILE A 177 -2.14 -11.80 18.75
N GLU A 178 -1.61 -11.36 19.88
CA GLU A 178 -0.93 -12.26 20.84
C GLU A 178 -1.90 -13.20 21.56
N GLN A 179 -3.08 -12.72 21.97
CA GLN A 179 -4.01 -13.48 22.79
C GLN A 179 -4.97 -14.38 22.00
N TYR A 180 -5.32 -13.97 20.76
CA TYR A 180 -6.34 -14.68 19.97
C TYR A 180 -5.76 -15.26 18.68
N ILE A 181 -5.06 -14.49 17.86
CA ILE A 181 -4.60 -14.96 16.55
C ILE A 181 -3.49 -15.99 16.71
N ASN A 182 -2.42 -15.67 17.43
CA ASN A 182 -1.27 -16.55 17.57
C ASN A 182 -1.62 -17.94 18.12
N PRO A 183 -2.45 -18.10 19.18
CA PRO A 183 -2.85 -19.43 19.66
C PRO A 183 -3.65 -20.23 18.63
N ILE A 184 -4.61 -19.59 17.94
CA ILE A 184 -5.43 -20.26 16.93
C ILE A 184 -4.55 -20.79 15.80
N VAL A 185 -3.62 -19.95 15.32
CA VAL A 185 -2.77 -20.27 14.17
C VAL A 185 -1.74 -21.35 14.55
N ARG A 186 -1.12 -21.27 15.73
CA ARG A 186 -0.15 -22.28 16.23
C ARG A 186 -0.79 -23.66 16.40
N SER A 187 -2.06 -23.73 16.80
CA SER A 187 -2.80 -24.97 16.98
C SER A 187 -3.45 -25.50 15.69
N SER A 188 -3.30 -24.82 14.57
CA SER A 188 -3.95 -25.18 13.31
C SER A 188 -3.08 -26.10 12.45
N GLN A 189 -3.70 -27.04 11.71
CA GLN A 189 -3.06 -27.80 10.64
C GLN A 189 -3.12 -27.00 9.32
N HIS A 190 -2.31 -27.41 8.35
CA HIS A 190 -2.32 -26.75 7.04
C HIS A 190 -3.70 -26.89 6.38
N PRO A 191 -4.37 -25.78 5.99
CA PRO A 191 -5.77 -25.81 5.54
C PRO A 191 -6.02 -26.64 4.28
N LEU A 192 -4.99 -26.81 3.42
CA LEU A 192 -5.09 -27.60 2.19
C LEU A 192 -4.61 -29.06 2.33
N LYS A 193 -4.08 -29.47 3.50
CA LYS A 193 -3.53 -30.81 3.73
C LYS A 193 -4.27 -31.60 4.81
N GLY A 194 -5.21 -30.98 5.52
CA GLY A 194 -5.99 -31.57 6.59
C GLY A 194 -7.44 -31.86 6.23
N ASP A 195 -8.22 -32.23 7.23
CA ASP A 195 -9.68 -32.36 7.08
C ASP A 195 -10.31 -30.99 6.75
N LEU A 196 -11.14 -30.98 5.71
CA LEU A 196 -11.82 -29.77 5.22
C LEU A 196 -12.68 -29.11 6.31
N LEU A 197 -13.41 -29.91 7.11
CA LEU A 197 -14.26 -29.40 8.18
C LEU A 197 -13.43 -28.71 9.26
N TYR A 198 -12.28 -29.30 9.64
CA TYR A 198 -11.34 -28.71 10.56
C TYR A 198 -10.75 -27.39 10.03
N GLY A 199 -10.41 -27.35 8.74
CA GLY A 199 -9.93 -26.14 8.08
C GLY A 199 -10.97 -25.01 8.12
N ILE A 200 -12.23 -25.31 7.81
CA ILE A 200 -13.35 -24.35 7.87
C ILE A 200 -13.54 -23.84 9.30
N GLU A 201 -13.54 -24.71 10.29
CA GLU A 201 -13.65 -24.32 11.73
C GLU A 201 -12.55 -23.33 12.12
N ARG A 202 -11.30 -23.55 11.69
CA ARG A 202 -10.16 -22.68 12.01
C ARG A 202 -10.26 -21.32 11.32
N VAL A 203 -10.67 -21.30 10.06
CA VAL A 203 -10.94 -20.04 9.32
C VAL A 203 -12.04 -19.24 10.01
N LEU A 204 -13.14 -19.89 10.44
CA LEU A 204 -14.23 -19.22 11.15
C LEU A 204 -13.79 -18.69 12.54
N LYS A 205 -13.01 -19.47 13.30
CA LYS A 205 -12.45 -19.02 14.58
C LYS A 205 -11.50 -17.83 14.42
N LEU A 206 -10.76 -17.76 13.31
CA LEU A 206 -9.83 -16.68 13.03
C LEU A 206 -10.53 -15.43 12.46
N SER A 207 -11.71 -15.56 11.86
CA SER A 207 -12.38 -14.48 11.13
C SER A 207 -12.65 -13.25 11.99
N VAL A 208 -13.17 -13.43 13.21
CA VAL A 208 -13.51 -12.33 14.11
C VAL A 208 -12.28 -11.60 14.64
N PRO A 209 -11.27 -12.28 15.24
CA PRO A 209 -10.05 -11.60 15.68
C PRO A 209 -9.32 -10.91 14.53
N ASN A 210 -9.23 -11.56 13.36
CA ASN A 210 -8.59 -10.99 12.18
C ASN A 210 -9.32 -9.74 11.68
N LEU A 211 -10.66 -9.75 11.68
CA LEU A 211 -11.48 -8.59 11.33
C LEU A 211 -11.18 -7.39 12.27
N TYR A 212 -11.12 -7.62 13.59
CA TYR A 212 -10.80 -6.55 14.53
C TYR A 212 -9.39 -5.99 14.32
N VAL A 213 -8.39 -6.84 14.10
CA VAL A 213 -7.01 -6.40 13.79
C VAL A 213 -6.99 -5.57 12.51
N TRP A 214 -7.69 -6.02 11.46
CA TRP A 214 -7.78 -5.29 10.21
C TRP A 214 -8.47 -3.92 10.36
N LEU A 215 -9.57 -3.84 11.10
CA LEU A 215 -10.25 -2.58 11.40
C LEU A 215 -9.37 -1.63 12.23
N CYS A 216 -8.65 -2.15 13.23
CA CYS A 216 -7.69 -1.35 14.01
C CYS A 216 -6.54 -0.85 13.12
N MET A 217 -5.99 -1.71 12.25
CA MET A 217 -4.94 -1.33 11.29
C MET A 217 -5.45 -0.22 10.35
N PHE A 218 -6.66 -0.39 9.79
CA PHE A 218 -7.27 0.63 8.94
C PHE A 218 -7.39 1.96 9.68
N TYR A 219 -7.94 1.94 10.89
CA TYR A 219 -8.13 3.14 11.71
C TYR A 219 -6.79 3.79 12.07
N CYS A 220 -5.79 3.02 12.48
CA CYS A 220 -4.46 3.52 12.80
C CYS A 220 -3.77 4.16 11.58
N LEU A 221 -3.78 3.51 10.41
CA LEU A 221 -3.08 3.99 9.23
C LEU A 221 -3.84 5.12 8.52
N PHE A 222 -5.09 4.88 8.09
CA PHE A 222 -5.81 5.81 7.22
C PHE A 222 -6.46 6.95 7.99
N HIS A 223 -7.06 6.66 9.16
CA HIS A 223 -7.74 7.70 9.93
C HIS A 223 -6.78 8.48 10.84
N ILE A 224 -5.90 7.81 11.57
CA ILE A 224 -5.04 8.49 12.54
C ILE A 224 -3.74 8.97 11.89
N TRP A 225 -2.93 8.05 11.37
CA TRP A 225 -1.57 8.36 10.91
C TRP A 225 -1.54 9.35 9.74
N LEU A 226 -2.33 9.12 8.68
CA LEU A 226 -2.36 10.04 7.54
C LEU A 226 -2.87 11.43 7.93
N ASN A 227 -3.81 11.53 8.87
CA ASN A 227 -4.29 12.82 9.38
C ASN A 227 -3.27 13.50 10.29
N ILE A 228 -2.48 12.76 11.09
CA ILE A 228 -1.34 13.30 11.84
C ILE A 228 -0.32 13.92 10.88
N LEU A 229 0.08 13.19 9.84
CA LEU A 229 0.99 13.71 8.81
C LEU A 229 0.42 14.96 8.12
N ALA A 230 -0.85 14.91 7.74
CA ALA A 230 -1.54 16.05 7.12
C ALA A 230 -1.57 17.28 8.04
N GLU A 231 -1.79 17.08 9.33
CA GLU A 231 -1.80 18.19 10.30
C GLU A 231 -0.41 18.82 10.48
N ILE A 232 0.63 17.99 10.66
CA ILE A 232 2.03 18.45 10.84
C ILE A 232 2.51 19.22 9.60
N LEU A 233 2.18 18.72 8.41
CA LEU A 233 2.57 19.30 7.12
C LEU A 233 1.61 20.40 6.63
N ARG A 234 0.55 20.70 7.39
CA ARG A 234 -0.52 21.63 6.99
C ARG A 234 -1.13 21.25 5.64
N PHE A 235 -1.21 19.94 5.33
CA PHE A 235 -1.76 19.42 4.10
C PHE A 235 -3.30 19.46 4.16
N GLY A 236 -3.95 20.03 3.13
CA GLY A 236 -5.38 20.33 3.13
C GLY A 236 -6.26 19.24 2.50
N ASP A 237 -5.76 18.48 1.50
CA ASP A 237 -6.52 17.39 0.87
C ASP A 237 -6.48 16.13 1.75
N ARG A 238 -7.46 16.00 2.65
CA ARG A 238 -7.52 14.93 3.65
C ARG A 238 -8.51 13.83 3.30
N GLU A 239 -8.83 13.67 2.03
CA GLU A 239 -9.69 12.59 1.56
C GLU A 239 -8.86 11.31 1.40
N PHE A 240 -8.62 10.58 2.51
CA PHE A 240 -7.81 9.37 2.52
C PHE A 240 -8.64 8.11 2.26
N TYR A 241 -9.94 8.14 2.56
CA TYR A 241 -10.92 7.09 2.33
C TYR A 241 -12.33 7.68 2.31
N LYS A 242 -13.31 6.90 1.85
CA LYS A 242 -14.74 7.20 1.92
C LYS A 242 -15.47 6.07 2.67
N ASP A 243 -16.78 6.07 2.66
CA ASP A 243 -17.63 5.11 3.40
C ASP A 243 -17.60 3.70 2.77
N TRP A 244 -16.41 3.09 2.67
CA TRP A 244 -16.18 1.79 2.06
C TRP A 244 -16.94 0.65 2.74
N TRP A 245 -17.25 0.77 4.04
CA TRP A 245 -18.04 -0.20 4.80
C TRP A 245 -19.51 -0.30 4.33
N ASN A 246 -20.02 0.70 3.64
CA ASN A 246 -21.32 0.74 3.01
C ASN A 246 -21.30 0.34 1.54
N ALA A 247 -20.16 -0.07 0.99
CA ALA A 247 -20.02 -0.46 -0.40
C ALA A 247 -20.96 -1.62 -0.76
N LYS A 248 -21.66 -1.48 -1.87
CA LYS A 248 -22.64 -2.48 -2.36
C LYS A 248 -22.02 -3.51 -3.29
N THR A 249 -20.85 -3.21 -3.84
CA THR A 249 -20.10 -4.07 -4.76
C THR A 249 -18.61 -4.03 -4.42
N ILE A 250 -17.87 -5.04 -4.85
CA ILE A 250 -16.41 -5.09 -4.70
C ILE A 250 -15.73 -3.94 -5.43
N ASP A 251 -16.22 -3.58 -6.62
CA ASP A 251 -15.70 -2.45 -7.37
C ASP A 251 -15.87 -1.13 -6.61
N GLU A 252 -17.02 -0.90 -5.99
CA GLU A 252 -17.28 0.27 -5.15
C GLU A 252 -16.36 0.27 -3.93
N TYR A 253 -16.14 -0.86 -3.27
CA TYR A 253 -15.20 -0.98 -2.16
C TYR A 253 -13.79 -0.51 -2.55
N TRP A 254 -13.22 -1.00 -3.65
CA TRP A 254 -11.88 -0.64 -4.08
C TRP A 254 -11.74 0.84 -4.45
N ARG A 255 -12.83 1.49 -4.88
CA ARG A 255 -12.84 2.93 -5.13
C ARG A 255 -12.86 3.79 -3.87
N LEU A 256 -13.37 3.26 -2.75
CA LEU A 256 -13.63 4.04 -1.53
C LEU A 256 -12.61 3.79 -0.41
N TRP A 257 -12.01 2.61 -0.38
CA TRP A 257 -11.20 2.13 0.75
C TRP A 257 -9.85 2.86 0.90
N ASN A 258 -9.15 3.17 -0.20
CA ASN A 258 -7.82 3.79 -0.20
C ASN A 258 -7.73 4.84 -1.32
N MET A 259 -8.16 6.07 -1.01
CA MET A 259 -8.23 7.14 -1.99
C MET A 259 -6.87 7.56 -2.57
N PRO A 260 -5.76 7.66 -1.80
CA PRO A 260 -4.45 7.94 -2.36
C PRO A 260 -4.02 6.94 -3.45
N VAL A 261 -4.17 5.63 -3.18
CA VAL A 261 -3.84 4.59 -4.16
C VAL A 261 -4.82 4.60 -5.33
N HIS A 262 -6.11 4.77 -5.06
CA HIS A 262 -7.13 4.86 -6.13
C HIS A 262 -6.85 6.03 -7.08
N LYS A 263 -6.63 7.25 -6.56
CA LYS A 263 -6.28 8.44 -7.35
C LYS A 263 -5.02 8.19 -8.18
N TRP A 264 -4.01 7.53 -7.60
CA TRP A 264 -2.77 7.18 -8.28
C TRP A 264 -2.98 6.17 -9.42
N MET A 265 -3.70 5.07 -9.17
CA MET A 265 -4.01 4.04 -10.16
C MET A 265 -4.79 4.61 -11.35
N VAL A 266 -5.79 5.45 -11.07
CA VAL A 266 -6.60 6.11 -12.10
C VAL A 266 -5.74 7.03 -12.97
N ARG A 267 -4.88 7.85 -12.35
CA ARG A 267 -4.05 8.84 -13.06
C ARG A 267 -2.92 8.21 -13.87
N HIS A 268 -2.23 7.21 -13.29
CA HIS A 268 -0.97 6.72 -13.85
C HIS A 268 -1.08 5.38 -14.58
N ILE A 269 -2.18 4.65 -14.41
CA ILE A 269 -2.44 3.35 -15.07
C ILE A 269 -3.70 3.41 -15.93
N TYR A 270 -4.85 3.65 -15.31
CA TYR A 270 -6.15 3.51 -15.98
C TYR A 270 -6.32 4.50 -17.15
N PHE A 271 -6.15 5.81 -16.91
CA PHE A 271 -6.28 6.80 -17.98
C PHE A 271 -5.20 6.68 -19.07
N PRO A 272 -3.92 6.43 -18.78
CA PRO A 272 -2.94 6.13 -19.82
C PRO A 272 -3.32 4.94 -20.70
N CYS A 273 -3.84 3.84 -20.11
CA CYS A 273 -4.34 2.72 -20.89
C CYS A 273 -5.46 3.12 -21.86
N LEU A 274 -6.43 3.92 -21.37
CA LEU A 274 -7.54 4.40 -22.22
C LEU A 274 -7.06 5.36 -23.32
N ARG A 275 -6.12 6.25 -23.04
CA ARG A 275 -5.53 7.16 -24.03
C ARG A 275 -4.81 6.41 -25.15
N ASN A 276 -4.22 5.25 -24.84
CA ASN A 276 -3.60 4.37 -25.82
C ASN A 276 -4.59 3.42 -26.50
N GLY A 277 -5.89 3.64 -26.38
CA GLY A 277 -6.94 2.89 -27.09
C GLY A 277 -7.29 1.52 -26.48
N LEU A 278 -6.79 1.20 -25.27
CA LEU A 278 -7.15 -0.06 -24.61
C LEU A 278 -8.58 -0.04 -24.09
N PRO A 279 -9.35 -1.15 -24.21
CA PRO A 279 -10.69 -1.25 -23.66
C PRO A 279 -10.71 -1.07 -22.13
N LYS A 280 -11.80 -0.51 -21.59
CA LYS A 280 -11.98 -0.28 -20.14
C LYS A 280 -11.73 -1.53 -19.30
N GLY A 281 -12.21 -2.70 -19.73
CA GLY A 281 -11.99 -3.98 -19.03
C GLY A 281 -10.52 -4.37 -18.92
N VAL A 282 -9.74 -4.14 -19.99
CA VAL A 282 -8.29 -4.38 -20.01
C VAL A 282 -7.56 -3.41 -19.09
N ALA A 283 -7.93 -2.13 -19.08
CA ALA A 283 -7.35 -1.13 -18.17
C ALA A 283 -7.59 -1.48 -16.69
N VAL A 284 -8.80 -1.99 -16.35
CA VAL A 284 -9.12 -2.49 -15.02
C VAL A 284 -8.27 -3.74 -14.69
N LEU A 285 -8.18 -4.70 -15.61
CA LEU A 285 -7.37 -5.91 -15.43
C LEU A 285 -5.89 -5.57 -15.15
N ILE A 286 -5.31 -4.66 -15.91
CA ILE A 286 -3.93 -4.18 -15.70
C ILE A 286 -3.79 -3.53 -14.32
N SER A 287 -4.76 -2.73 -13.90
CA SER A 287 -4.75 -2.09 -12.57
C SER A 287 -4.76 -3.14 -11.44
N PHE A 288 -5.62 -4.15 -11.52
CA PHE A 288 -5.65 -5.24 -10.54
C PHE A 288 -4.38 -6.10 -10.59
N PHE A 289 -3.84 -6.35 -11.77
CA PHE A 289 -2.57 -7.08 -11.92
C PHE A 289 -1.42 -6.37 -11.22
N ILE A 290 -1.25 -5.07 -11.45
CA ILE A 290 -0.21 -4.25 -10.79
C ILE A 290 -0.43 -4.26 -9.27
N SER A 291 -1.66 -4.08 -8.81
CA SER A 291 -2.02 -4.16 -7.39
C SER A 291 -1.65 -5.53 -6.81
N ALA A 292 -1.96 -6.63 -7.51
CA ALA A 292 -1.65 -7.99 -7.09
C ALA A 292 -0.14 -8.23 -6.95
N VAL A 293 0.66 -7.73 -7.90
CA VAL A 293 2.14 -7.80 -7.83
C VAL A 293 2.66 -7.08 -6.59
N PHE A 294 2.17 -5.88 -6.28
CA PHE A 294 2.61 -5.13 -5.10
C PHE A 294 2.20 -5.80 -3.79
N HIS A 295 1.00 -6.38 -3.72
CA HIS A 295 0.57 -7.14 -2.53
C HIS A 295 1.45 -8.37 -2.31
N GLU A 296 1.75 -9.11 -3.38
CA GLU A 296 2.65 -10.26 -3.30
C GLU A 296 4.06 -9.84 -2.86
N LEU A 297 4.62 -8.77 -3.43
CA LEU A 297 5.93 -8.26 -3.03
C LEU A 297 5.97 -7.87 -1.54
N CYS A 298 4.95 -7.20 -1.03
CA CYS A 298 4.89 -6.79 0.38
C CYS A 298 4.83 -7.96 1.37
N ILE A 299 4.35 -9.13 0.95
CA ILE A 299 4.19 -10.30 1.82
C ILE A 299 5.23 -11.38 1.51
N ALA A 300 5.36 -11.79 0.24
CA ALA A 300 6.23 -12.88 -0.16
C ALA A 300 7.71 -12.60 0.06
N VAL A 301 8.17 -11.37 -0.18
CA VAL A 301 9.57 -10.98 0.01
C VAL A 301 9.98 -11.03 1.49
N PRO A 302 9.24 -10.41 2.44
CA PRO A 302 9.56 -10.53 3.87
C PRO A 302 9.40 -11.95 4.41
N CYS A 303 8.41 -12.72 3.93
CA CYS A 303 8.26 -14.13 4.27
C CYS A 303 9.31 -15.02 3.61
N ARG A 304 9.98 -14.57 2.55
CA ARG A 304 10.84 -15.36 1.65
C ARG A 304 10.12 -16.58 1.09
N LEU A 305 8.82 -16.43 0.79
CA LEU A 305 7.93 -17.48 0.32
C LEU A 305 7.14 -16.97 -0.89
N PHE A 306 7.52 -17.42 -2.07
CA PHE A 306 6.87 -17.04 -3.34
C PHE A 306 5.81 -18.08 -3.71
N LYS A 307 4.66 -18.04 -3.03
CA LYS A 307 3.52 -18.96 -3.25
C LYS A 307 2.36 -18.31 -4.00
N PHE A 308 2.44 -17.02 -4.27
CA PHE A 308 1.44 -16.23 -5.00
C PHE A 308 0.05 -16.20 -4.35
N TRP A 309 -0.05 -16.46 -3.02
CA TRP A 309 -1.35 -16.45 -2.34
C TRP A 309 -1.98 -15.05 -2.30
N ALA A 310 -1.19 -14.00 -2.01
CA ALA A 310 -1.69 -12.63 -2.03
C ALA A 310 -2.02 -12.18 -3.45
N PHE A 311 -1.20 -12.53 -4.43
CA PHE A 311 -1.45 -12.26 -5.84
C PHE A 311 -2.78 -12.87 -6.30
N LEU A 312 -2.99 -14.17 -6.05
CA LEU A 312 -4.22 -14.88 -6.40
C LEU A 312 -5.43 -14.28 -5.67
N GLY A 313 -5.28 -13.93 -4.37
CA GLY A 313 -6.33 -13.30 -3.59
C GLY A 313 -6.81 -11.97 -4.18
N ILE A 314 -5.89 -11.12 -4.65
CA ILE A 314 -6.24 -9.86 -5.33
C ILE A 314 -6.83 -10.11 -6.72
N MET A 315 -6.27 -11.02 -7.52
CA MET A 315 -6.82 -11.33 -8.84
C MET A 315 -8.21 -11.95 -8.77
N PHE A 316 -8.50 -12.74 -7.71
CA PHE A 316 -9.83 -13.30 -7.45
C PHE A 316 -10.91 -12.23 -7.16
N GLN A 317 -10.51 -11.01 -6.82
CA GLN A 317 -11.45 -9.90 -6.66
C GLN A 317 -12.15 -9.51 -7.98
N ILE A 318 -11.55 -9.79 -9.13
CA ILE A 318 -12.14 -9.46 -10.44
C ILE A 318 -13.42 -10.27 -10.70
N PRO A 319 -13.41 -11.63 -10.68
CA PRO A 319 -14.65 -12.39 -10.82
C PRO A 319 -15.65 -12.08 -9.70
N LEU A 320 -15.17 -11.81 -8.47
CA LEU A 320 -16.05 -11.42 -7.37
C LEU A 320 -16.72 -10.05 -7.60
N ALA A 321 -16.01 -9.09 -8.21
CA ALA A 321 -16.58 -7.80 -8.62
C ALA A 321 -17.67 -7.99 -9.69
N ILE A 322 -17.43 -8.83 -10.68
CA ILE A 322 -18.44 -9.16 -11.70
C ILE A 322 -19.67 -9.80 -11.06
N LEU A 323 -19.47 -10.78 -10.16
CA LEU A 323 -20.55 -11.44 -9.44
C LEU A 323 -21.37 -10.46 -8.60
N THR A 324 -20.73 -9.60 -7.80
CA THR A 324 -21.42 -8.64 -6.95
C THR A 324 -22.19 -7.59 -7.76
N ASN A 325 -21.65 -7.15 -8.89
CA ASN A 325 -22.34 -6.26 -9.82
C ASN A 325 -23.57 -6.95 -10.46
N PHE A 326 -23.44 -8.22 -10.85
CA PHE A 326 -24.56 -9.00 -11.37
C PHE A 326 -25.68 -9.16 -10.32
N LEU A 327 -25.31 -9.55 -9.08
CA LEU A 327 -26.28 -9.70 -7.98
C LEU A 327 -26.98 -8.38 -7.66
N GLN A 328 -26.24 -7.26 -7.61
CA GLN A 328 -26.80 -5.94 -7.36
C GLN A 328 -27.80 -5.52 -8.44
N ASN A 329 -27.49 -5.79 -9.71
CA ASN A 329 -28.37 -5.45 -10.83
C ASN A 329 -29.62 -6.33 -10.87
N LYS A 330 -29.49 -7.63 -10.54
CA LYS A 330 -30.59 -8.60 -10.58
C LYS A 330 -31.58 -8.40 -9.43
N PHE A 331 -31.08 -8.22 -8.21
CA PHE A 331 -31.94 -8.18 -7.02
C PHE A 331 -32.29 -6.76 -6.58
N LYS A 332 -31.64 -5.74 -7.12
CA LYS A 332 -31.83 -4.31 -6.76
C LYS A 332 -31.78 -4.04 -5.23
N SER A 333 -31.28 -5.01 -4.47
CA SER A 333 -31.17 -4.96 -3.02
C SER A 333 -29.79 -4.45 -2.62
N SER A 334 -29.75 -3.33 -1.88
CA SER A 334 -28.49 -2.75 -1.42
C SER A 334 -27.73 -3.63 -0.41
N ASN A 335 -28.42 -4.52 0.28
CA ASN A 335 -27.85 -5.31 1.36
C ASN A 335 -27.16 -6.59 0.87
N LEU A 336 -27.64 -7.20 -0.21
CA LEU A 336 -27.09 -8.48 -0.68
C LEU A 336 -25.63 -8.36 -1.12
N GLY A 337 -25.31 -7.33 -1.89
CA GLY A 337 -23.93 -7.07 -2.32
C GLY A 337 -22.99 -6.78 -1.16
N ASN A 338 -23.44 -5.95 -0.20
CA ASN A 338 -22.69 -5.64 1.00
C ASN A 338 -22.45 -6.87 1.87
N MET A 339 -23.47 -7.69 2.12
CA MET A 339 -23.33 -8.97 2.84
C MET A 339 -22.36 -9.93 2.13
N THR A 340 -22.45 -10.04 0.81
CA THR A 340 -21.54 -10.87 0.02
C THR A 340 -20.09 -10.39 0.18
N PHE A 341 -19.86 -9.07 0.10
CA PHE A 341 -18.55 -8.48 0.35
C PHE A 341 -18.02 -8.86 1.75
N TRP A 342 -18.79 -8.60 2.81
CA TRP A 342 -18.34 -8.89 4.17
C TRP A 342 -18.06 -10.37 4.41
N CYS A 343 -18.92 -11.26 3.89
CA CYS A 343 -18.72 -12.70 4.02
C CYS A 343 -17.47 -13.19 3.28
N PHE A 344 -17.32 -12.88 2.00
CA PHE A 344 -16.17 -13.37 1.22
C PHE A 344 -14.86 -12.70 1.59
N PHE A 345 -14.86 -11.40 1.88
CA PHE A 345 -13.64 -10.67 2.20
C PHE A 345 -13.20 -10.92 3.64
N CYS A 346 -14.10 -10.72 4.62
CA CYS A 346 -13.74 -10.73 6.03
C CYS A 346 -13.75 -12.12 6.65
N ILE A 347 -14.72 -12.98 6.27
CA ILE A 347 -14.89 -14.30 6.91
C ILE A 347 -13.98 -15.33 6.24
N VAL A 348 -13.85 -15.32 4.91
CA VAL A 348 -13.12 -16.34 4.17
C VAL A 348 -11.76 -15.84 3.68
N GLY A 349 -11.72 -14.72 2.97
CA GLY A 349 -10.55 -14.29 2.20
C GLY A 349 -9.33 -13.95 3.07
N GLN A 350 -9.45 -12.97 3.95
CA GLN A 350 -8.32 -12.55 4.78
C GLN A 350 -7.85 -13.64 5.77
N PRO A 351 -8.73 -14.31 6.55
CA PRO A 351 -8.29 -15.37 7.45
C PRO A 351 -7.63 -16.55 6.73
N MET A 352 -8.12 -16.92 5.53
CA MET A 352 -7.50 -17.96 4.73
C MET A 352 -6.09 -17.58 4.29
N CYS A 353 -5.88 -16.34 3.81
CA CYS A 353 -4.53 -15.87 3.46
C CYS A 353 -3.58 -15.90 4.66
N VAL A 354 -4.03 -15.47 5.83
CA VAL A 354 -3.23 -15.51 7.06
C VAL A 354 -2.82 -16.96 7.40
N LEU A 355 -3.76 -17.90 7.36
CA LEU A 355 -3.48 -19.31 7.63
C LEU A 355 -2.48 -19.90 6.62
N LEU A 356 -2.67 -19.66 5.32
CA LEU A 356 -1.81 -20.20 4.27
C LEU A 356 -0.35 -19.72 4.43
N TYR A 357 -0.14 -18.42 4.57
CA TYR A 357 1.22 -17.88 4.75
C TYR A 357 1.86 -18.35 6.06
N TYR A 358 1.11 -18.38 7.16
CA TYR A 358 1.64 -18.82 8.44
C TYR A 358 2.10 -20.28 8.39
N HIS A 359 1.28 -21.18 7.85
CA HIS A 359 1.66 -22.59 7.75
C HIS A 359 2.84 -22.83 6.83
N ASP A 360 2.92 -22.09 5.73
CA ASP A 360 4.08 -22.17 4.83
C ASP A 360 5.38 -21.70 5.52
N VAL A 361 5.29 -20.65 6.35
CA VAL A 361 6.42 -20.15 7.15
C VAL A 361 6.84 -21.20 8.19
N MET A 362 5.89 -21.81 8.92
CA MET A 362 6.18 -22.82 9.95
C MET A 362 6.77 -24.10 9.36
N ASN A 363 6.26 -24.58 8.22
CA ASN A 363 6.78 -25.77 7.54
C ASN A 363 8.22 -25.57 7.05
N ARG A 364 8.60 -24.35 6.64
CA ARG A 364 9.98 -24.03 6.26
C ARG A 364 10.91 -24.10 7.47
N ASN A 365 10.49 -23.61 8.62
CA ASN A 365 11.29 -23.61 9.84
C ASN A 365 11.40 -25.00 10.48
N GLY A 366 10.40 -25.87 10.30
CA GLY A 366 10.39 -27.26 10.80
C GLY A 366 11.16 -28.26 9.93
N GLY A 367 11.44 -27.93 8.67
CA GLY A 367 12.23 -28.77 7.76
C GLY A 367 13.74 -28.53 7.81
N SER A 368 14.20 -27.60 8.66
CA SER A 368 15.62 -27.23 8.86
C SER A 368 16.15 -27.70 10.23
N SER A 369 15.40 -28.53 10.97
CA SER A 369 15.81 -29.14 12.23
C SER A 369 16.15 -30.61 12.07
#